data_7368a135ad0e0b74e5a3f6c25b0dbd6e
#
_entry.id   7368a135ad0e0b74e5a3f6c25b0dbd6e
#
_cell.length_a   1.000
_cell.length_b   1.000
_cell.length_c   1.000
_cell.angle_alpha   90.00
_cell.angle_beta   90.00
_cell.angle_gamma   90.00
#
_symmetry.space_group_name_H-M   'P 1'
#
loop_
_entity.id
_entity.type
_entity.pdbx_description
1 polymer ?
#
loop_
_entity_poly.entity_id
_entity_poly.type
_entity_poly.pdbx_seq_one_letter_code
_entity_poly.pdbx_strand_id
1 'polypeptide(L)'
;MRRLHLAVILSIATTAPAFAQNPESVPRAIPLPDTMGANFAVADTLTGTSGPEDYDFLVGTWRFTFQARRPDGSFTPAFTGHWVFTKKQTGGQGALLEDHWRPDDASSTWDAGTWTYRAYNPERKIWEMQGINTNIGAWQPGLMWTAGDSRLLTEWYGPMLVRFRYFAIQPDRFLWRADATFDRGKTWIRDYWTMEVHRISR
;
A
#
# COMPACT_ATOMS: atom_id res chain seq x y z
N MET A 1 4.29 31.38 67.74
CA MET A 1 3.66 30.11 67.24
C MET A 1 3.45 30.18 65.73
N ARG A 2 4.34 29.57 64.94
CA ARG A 2 4.25 29.51 63.48
C ARG A 2 3.66 28.15 63.09
N ARG A 3 2.49 28.14 62.43
CA ARG A 3 1.85 26.92 61.91
C ARG A 3 2.47 26.59 60.60
N LEU A 4 3.16 25.47 60.51
CA LEU A 4 3.60 24.85 59.23
C LEU A 4 2.38 24.21 58.56
N HIS A 5 2.07 24.65 57.32
CA HIS A 5 1.11 23.96 56.48
C HIS A 5 1.88 22.97 55.59
N LEU A 6 1.66 21.70 55.85
CA LEU A 6 2.19 20.60 55.05
C LEU A 6 1.27 20.42 53.83
N ALA A 7 1.74 20.80 52.65
CA ALA A 7 1.04 20.53 51.41
C ALA A 7 1.38 19.11 50.95
N VAL A 8 0.40 18.23 51.02
CA VAL A 8 0.49 16.87 50.42
C VAL A 8 0.22 16.98 48.94
N ILE A 9 1.27 16.83 48.11
CA ILE A 9 1.13 16.72 46.67
C ILE A 9 0.76 15.26 46.35
N LEU A 10 -0.51 15.05 46.03
CA LEU A 10 -1.01 13.76 45.55
C LEU A 10 -0.65 13.61 44.09
N SER A 11 0.44 12.90 43.77
CA SER A 11 0.80 12.53 42.40
C SER A 11 -0.16 11.44 41.92
N ILE A 12 -1.13 11.80 41.09
CA ILE A 12 -1.96 10.84 40.36
C ILE A 12 -1.12 10.34 39.19
N ALA A 13 -0.52 9.18 39.36
CA ALA A 13 0.06 8.44 38.23
C ALA A 13 -1.09 7.89 37.36
N THR A 14 -1.40 8.57 36.30
CA THR A 14 -2.25 8.00 35.22
C THR A 14 -1.49 6.90 34.50
N THR A 15 -1.66 5.67 34.95
CA THR A 15 -1.26 4.50 34.16
C THR A 15 -2.19 4.43 32.95
N ALA A 16 -1.66 4.84 31.79
CA ALA A 16 -2.30 4.51 30.53
C ALA A 16 -2.46 2.99 30.45
N PRO A 17 -3.62 2.46 30.05
CA PRO A 17 -3.77 1.03 29.86
C PRO A 17 -2.75 0.60 28.81
N ALA A 18 -1.77 -0.20 29.19
CA ALA A 18 -0.95 -0.94 28.27
C ALA A 18 -1.91 -1.85 27.51
N PHE A 19 -2.19 -1.52 26.26
CA PHE A 19 -2.79 -2.50 25.36
C PHE A 19 -1.82 -3.66 25.30
N ALA A 20 -2.13 -4.72 26.00
CA ALA A 20 -1.44 -5.98 25.89
C ALA A 20 -1.70 -6.49 24.46
N GLN A 21 -0.84 -6.10 23.54
CA GLN A 21 -0.83 -6.68 22.21
C GLN A 21 -0.50 -8.15 22.40
N ASN A 22 -1.45 -9.00 22.02
CA ASN A 22 -1.21 -10.43 21.97
C ASN A 22 0.01 -10.66 21.06
N PRO A 23 1.15 -11.17 21.55
CA PRO A 23 2.37 -11.31 20.75
C PRO A 23 2.21 -12.20 19.52
N GLU A 24 1.13 -13.00 19.46
CA GLU A 24 0.78 -13.79 18.26
C GLU A 24 0.00 -13.00 17.20
N SER A 25 -0.58 -11.85 17.54
CA SER A 25 -1.36 -11.02 16.64
C SER A 25 -0.59 -9.87 16.00
N VAL A 26 0.62 -9.58 16.47
CA VAL A 26 1.52 -8.64 15.79
C VAL A 26 2.09 -9.37 14.59
N PRO A 27 1.76 -8.98 13.35
CA PRO A 27 2.50 -9.49 12.20
C PRO A 27 3.97 -9.22 12.51
N ARG A 28 4.79 -10.28 12.60
CA ARG A 28 6.23 -10.11 12.83
C ARG A 28 6.71 -9.05 11.87
N ALA A 29 7.31 -8.00 12.42
CA ALA A 29 7.89 -6.92 11.63
C ALA A 29 8.61 -7.57 10.45
N ILE A 30 8.22 -7.19 9.24
CA ILE A 30 8.80 -7.75 8.02
C ILE A 30 10.30 -7.52 8.16
N PRO A 31 11.14 -8.54 8.16
CA PRO A 31 12.60 -8.36 8.22
C PRO A 31 12.98 -7.62 6.93
N LEU A 32 13.19 -6.31 7.04
CA LEU A 32 13.31 -5.42 5.88
C LEU A 32 14.48 -5.75 4.94
N PRO A 33 15.69 -6.14 5.37
CA PRO A 33 16.79 -6.33 4.41
C PRO A 33 16.77 -7.69 3.71
N ASP A 34 16.57 -8.78 4.45
CA ASP A 34 16.75 -10.13 3.88
C ASP A 34 15.56 -10.61 3.06
N THR A 35 14.36 -10.12 3.40
CA THR A 35 13.16 -10.40 2.59
C THR A 35 13.08 -9.51 1.37
N MET A 36 13.58 -8.29 1.42
CA MET A 36 13.76 -7.51 0.19
C MET A 36 14.76 -8.20 -0.74
N GLY A 37 15.88 -8.74 -0.25
CA GLY A 37 16.80 -9.54 -1.05
C GLY A 37 16.16 -10.77 -1.67
N ALA A 38 15.40 -11.55 -0.92
CA ALA A 38 14.67 -12.72 -1.44
C ALA A 38 13.52 -12.33 -2.39
N ASN A 39 12.94 -11.15 -2.20
CA ASN A 39 11.91 -10.59 -3.09
C ASN A 39 12.51 -9.99 -4.34
N PHE A 40 13.70 -9.43 -4.24
CA PHE A 40 14.48 -9.02 -5.40
C PHE A 40 14.87 -10.23 -6.26
N ALA A 41 15.11 -11.41 -5.69
CA ALA A 41 15.32 -12.61 -6.50
C ALA A 41 14.04 -13.08 -7.24
N VAL A 42 12.86 -12.85 -6.68
CA VAL A 42 11.57 -12.97 -7.41
C VAL A 42 11.40 -11.79 -8.38
N ALA A 43 12.03 -10.67 -8.08
CA ALA A 43 12.07 -9.46 -8.87
C ALA A 43 13.29 -9.35 -9.80
N ASP A 44 14.26 -10.25 -9.73
CA ASP A 44 15.39 -10.32 -10.69
C ASP A 44 14.97 -10.73 -12.10
N THR A 45 13.72 -11.12 -12.26
CA THR A 45 13.03 -11.05 -13.54
C THR A 45 12.54 -9.63 -13.89
N LEU A 46 12.84 -8.62 -13.05
CA LEU A 46 12.56 -7.21 -13.30
C LEU A 46 13.55 -6.65 -14.32
N THR A 47 13.24 -6.85 -15.58
CA THR A 47 14.03 -6.36 -16.69
C THR A 47 13.71 -4.90 -17.07
N GLY A 48 12.97 -4.18 -16.23
CA GLY A 48 12.52 -2.82 -16.54
C GLY A 48 13.18 -1.77 -15.64
N THR A 49 13.56 -0.65 -16.22
CA THR A 49 13.87 0.58 -15.50
C THR A 49 12.68 1.52 -15.56
N SER A 50 12.41 2.21 -14.46
CA SER A 50 11.41 3.27 -14.42
C SER A 50 12.05 4.65 -14.59
N GLY A 51 11.29 5.56 -15.20
CA GLY A 51 11.55 7.00 -15.15
C GLY A 51 10.70 7.70 -14.10
N PRO A 52 11.04 8.98 -13.78
CA PRO A 52 10.30 9.75 -12.78
C PRO A 52 8.88 10.13 -13.22
N GLU A 53 8.52 9.95 -14.49
CA GLU A 53 7.21 10.27 -15.06
C GLU A 53 6.35 9.05 -15.34
N ASP A 54 6.89 7.83 -15.16
CA ASP A 54 6.24 6.58 -15.54
C ASP A 54 4.88 6.34 -14.86
N TYR A 55 4.64 7.00 -13.73
CA TYR A 55 3.41 6.91 -12.97
C TYR A 55 2.58 8.19 -12.96
N ASP A 56 2.92 9.17 -13.81
CA ASP A 56 2.19 10.43 -13.92
C ASP A 56 0.76 10.24 -14.42
N PHE A 57 0.48 9.16 -15.15
CA PHE A 57 -0.87 8.81 -15.56
C PHE A 57 -1.82 8.62 -14.36
N LEU A 58 -1.30 8.27 -13.17
CA LEU A 58 -2.11 8.11 -11.97
C LEU A 58 -2.64 9.44 -11.42
N VAL A 59 -1.95 10.57 -11.65
CA VAL A 59 -2.30 11.86 -11.04
C VAL A 59 -3.74 12.26 -11.38
N GLY A 60 -4.52 12.60 -10.35
CA GLY A 60 -5.92 12.98 -10.46
C GLY A 60 -6.83 12.13 -9.58
N THR A 61 -8.13 12.25 -9.81
CA THR A 61 -9.17 11.52 -9.07
C THR A 61 -9.79 10.47 -9.96
N TRP A 62 -9.89 9.26 -9.41
CA TRP A 62 -10.36 8.08 -10.10
C TRP A 62 -11.50 7.42 -9.34
N ARG A 63 -12.42 6.82 -10.07
CA ARG A 63 -13.41 5.87 -9.56
C ARG A 63 -12.98 4.47 -9.93
N PHE A 64 -13.02 3.55 -8.98
CA PHE A 64 -12.72 2.15 -9.23
C PHE A 64 -13.93 1.25 -8.95
N THR A 65 -13.93 0.10 -9.60
CA THR A 65 -14.77 -1.06 -9.29
C THR A 65 -13.84 -2.21 -8.93
N PHE A 66 -13.95 -2.73 -7.71
CA PHE A 66 -13.05 -3.74 -7.13
C PHE A 66 -13.78 -5.06 -6.88
N GLN A 67 -13.08 -6.16 -7.10
CA GLN A 67 -13.50 -7.51 -6.70
C GLN A 67 -12.29 -8.30 -6.20
N ALA A 68 -12.54 -9.21 -5.25
CA ALA A 68 -11.54 -10.16 -4.76
C ALA A 68 -11.94 -11.60 -5.11
N ARG A 69 -10.96 -12.44 -5.43
CA ARG A 69 -11.16 -13.85 -5.70
C ARG A 69 -11.35 -14.60 -4.38
N ARG A 70 -12.36 -15.45 -4.35
CA ARG A 70 -12.63 -16.38 -3.24
C ARG A 70 -11.84 -17.69 -3.41
N PRO A 71 -11.70 -18.49 -2.34
CA PRO A 71 -11.02 -19.80 -2.40
C PRO A 71 -11.63 -20.79 -3.43
N ASP A 72 -12.94 -20.70 -3.70
CA ASP A 72 -13.64 -21.49 -4.71
C ASP A 72 -13.42 -21.01 -6.15
N GLY A 73 -12.63 -19.94 -6.33
CA GLY A 73 -12.35 -19.34 -7.62
C GLY A 73 -13.37 -18.30 -8.11
N SER A 74 -14.52 -18.18 -7.44
CA SER A 74 -15.50 -17.11 -7.72
C SER A 74 -14.98 -15.75 -7.24
N PHE A 75 -15.64 -14.66 -7.66
CA PHE A 75 -15.35 -13.33 -7.16
C PHE A 75 -16.37 -12.88 -6.10
N THR A 76 -15.94 -11.99 -5.21
CA THR A 76 -16.85 -11.26 -4.33
C THR A 76 -17.79 -10.38 -5.14
N PRO A 77 -18.96 -9.98 -4.58
CA PRO A 77 -19.70 -8.86 -5.13
C PRO A 77 -18.77 -7.67 -5.36
N ALA A 78 -18.95 -6.96 -6.47
CA ALA A 78 -18.18 -5.78 -6.75
C ALA A 78 -18.54 -4.63 -5.80
N PHE A 79 -17.54 -3.86 -5.38
CA PHE A 79 -17.77 -2.59 -4.73
C PHE A 79 -17.02 -1.48 -5.44
N THR A 80 -17.44 -0.24 -5.22
CA THR A 80 -16.83 0.95 -5.83
C THR A 80 -16.12 1.79 -4.77
N GLY A 81 -15.27 2.67 -5.25
CA GLY A 81 -14.56 3.62 -4.40
C GLY A 81 -13.82 4.68 -5.21
N HIS A 82 -13.09 5.49 -4.49
CA HIS A 82 -12.29 6.58 -5.04
C HIS A 82 -10.82 6.37 -4.76
N TRP A 83 -10.00 6.74 -5.74
CA TRP A 83 -8.55 6.74 -5.63
C TRP A 83 -8.02 8.09 -6.08
N VAL A 84 -7.43 8.83 -5.17
CA VAL A 84 -6.93 10.18 -5.42
C VAL A 84 -5.41 10.15 -5.39
N PHE A 85 -4.78 10.63 -6.44
CA PHE A 85 -3.34 10.74 -6.55
C PHE A 85 -2.91 12.20 -6.70
N THR A 86 -1.93 12.60 -5.92
CA THR A 86 -1.33 13.93 -5.96
C THR A 86 0.17 13.82 -6.19
N LYS A 87 0.68 14.51 -7.22
CA LYS A 87 2.12 14.66 -7.42
C LYS A 87 2.63 15.81 -6.54
N LYS A 88 3.64 15.52 -5.74
CA LYS A 88 4.30 16.52 -4.91
C LYS A 88 5.57 16.99 -5.61
N GLN A 89 5.85 18.27 -5.52
CA GLN A 89 7.12 18.79 -5.99
C GLN A 89 8.24 18.39 -5.03
N THR A 90 9.32 17.85 -5.58
CA THR A 90 10.53 17.54 -4.85
C THR A 90 11.66 18.46 -5.31
N GLY A 91 12.52 18.87 -4.39
CA GLY A 91 13.72 19.64 -4.77
C GLY A 91 14.76 18.73 -5.39
N GLY A 92 14.83 18.64 -6.73
CA GLY A 92 15.83 17.83 -7.44
C GLY A 92 15.23 16.88 -8.49
N GLN A 93 15.93 15.78 -8.78
CA GLN A 93 15.54 14.80 -9.80
C GLN A 93 14.51 13.76 -9.32
N GLY A 94 14.09 13.84 -8.06
CA GLY A 94 13.11 12.95 -7.49
C GLY A 94 11.68 13.27 -7.94
N ALA A 95 10.80 12.28 -7.90
CA ALA A 95 9.36 12.45 -8.03
C ALA A 95 8.69 11.78 -6.83
N LEU A 96 7.63 12.39 -6.32
CA LEU A 96 6.84 11.87 -5.20
C LEU A 96 5.36 11.91 -5.55
N LEU A 97 4.69 10.78 -5.43
CA LEU A 97 3.25 10.65 -5.49
C LEU A 97 2.71 10.26 -4.12
N GLU A 98 1.64 10.93 -3.74
CA GLU A 98 0.82 10.56 -2.58
C GLU A 98 -0.53 10.11 -3.09
N ASP A 99 -1.08 9.06 -2.55
CA ASP A 99 -2.45 8.67 -2.89
C ASP A 99 -3.24 8.16 -1.70
N HIS A 100 -4.55 8.24 -1.88
CA HIS A 100 -5.54 7.73 -0.96
C HIS A 100 -6.57 6.90 -1.71
N TRP A 101 -6.58 5.60 -1.42
CA TRP A 101 -7.56 4.64 -1.90
C TRP A 101 -8.64 4.46 -0.84
N ARG A 102 -9.92 4.62 -1.21
CA ARG A 102 -11.03 4.53 -0.27
C ARG A 102 -12.27 3.92 -0.93
N PRO A 103 -12.88 2.87 -0.33
CA PRO A 103 -14.21 2.39 -0.73
C PRO A 103 -15.29 3.44 -0.51
N ASP A 104 -16.37 3.38 -1.30
CA ASP A 104 -17.55 4.23 -1.11
C ASP A 104 -18.40 3.75 0.06
N ASP A 105 -18.41 2.44 0.32
CA ASP A 105 -19.21 1.80 1.38
C ASP A 105 -18.36 1.58 2.63
N ALA A 106 -18.72 2.28 3.70
CA ALA A 106 -18.08 2.16 5.00
C ALA A 106 -18.30 0.80 5.68
N SER A 107 -19.22 -0.02 5.21
CA SER A 107 -19.43 -1.37 5.71
C SER A 107 -18.44 -2.41 5.18
N SER A 108 -17.60 -2.03 4.22
CA SER A 108 -16.56 -2.92 3.72
C SER A 108 -15.46 -3.11 4.77
N THR A 109 -14.86 -4.29 4.81
CA THR A 109 -13.71 -4.57 5.68
C THR A 109 -12.46 -3.72 5.34
N TRP A 110 -12.55 -2.89 4.29
CA TRP A 110 -11.52 -1.97 3.78
C TRP A 110 -11.82 -0.50 4.11
N ASP A 111 -12.61 -0.26 5.10
CA ASP A 111 -13.36 0.93 5.46
C ASP A 111 -12.56 2.24 5.54
N ALA A 112 -11.40 2.17 6.17
CA ALA A 112 -10.59 3.35 6.37
C ALA A 112 -9.68 3.65 5.17
N GLY A 113 -9.57 2.72 4.22
CA GLY A 113 -8.73 2.88 3.03
C GLY A 113 -7.23 2.74 3.30
N THR A 114 -6.45 3.11 2.32
CA THR A 114 -4.99 3.04 2.36
C THR A 114 -4.40 4.37 1.92
N TRP A 115 -3.49 4.90 2.70
CA TRP A 115 -2.62 6.01 2.30
C TRP A 115 -1.30 5.46 1.78
N THR A 116 -0.81 6.00 0.67
CA THR A 116 0.41 5.53 0.04
C THR A 116 1.29 6.69 -0.40
N TYR A 117 2.58 6.54 -0.18
CA TYR A 117 3.62 7.42 -0.69
C TYR A 117 4.51 6.63 -1.63
N ARG A 118 4.78 7.17 -2.81
CA ARG A 118 5.63 6.57 -3.85
C ARG A 118 6.71 7.57 -4.21
N ALA A 119 7.96 7.20 -4.01
CA ALA A 119 9.12 8.03 -4.32
C ALA A 119 9.96 7.39 -5.42
N TYR A 120 10.33 8.16 -6.42
CA TYR A 120 11.27 7.72 -7.44
C TYR A 120 12.71 7.79 -6.92
N ASN A 121 13.42 6.67 -7.02
CA ASN A 121 14.83 6.57 -6.69
C ASN A 121 15.65 6.65 -8.00
N PRO A 122 16.35 7.76 -8.27
CA PRO A 122 17.07 7.97 -9.54
C PRO A 122 18.31 7.08 -9.68
N GLU A 123 18.94 6.67 -8.56
CA GLU A 123 20.11 5.80 -8.58
C GLU A 123 19.72 4.37 -8.99
N ARG A 124 18.63 3.88 -8.42
CA ARG A 124 18.12 2.53 -8.69
C ARG A 124 17.22 2.46 -9.91
N LYS A 125 16.74 3.61 -10.40
CA LYS A 125 15.76 3.74 -11.50
C LYS A 125 14.49 2.93 -11.25
N ILE A 126 14.00 2.97 -10.03
CA ILE A 126 12.74 2.34 -9.59
C ILE A 126 11.96 3.33 -8.72
N TRP A 127 10.69 3.02 -8.51
CA TRP A 127 9.86 3.68 -7.51
C TRP A 127 9.80 2.83 -6.24
N GLU A 128 10.02 3.46 -5.11
CA GLU A 128 9.85 2.88 -3.79
C GLU A 128 8.52 3.33 -3.21
N MET A 129 7.79 2.42 -2.57
CA MET A 129 6.46 2.68 -2.06
C MET A 129 6.37 2.35 -0.58
N GLN A 130 5.58 3.15 0.13
CA GLN A 130 5.19 2.89 1.50
C GLN A 130 3.70 3.14 1.64
N GLY A 131 2.92 2.07 1.82
CA GLY A 131 1.50 2.12 2.14
C GLY A 131 1.27 2.08 3.65
N ILE A 132 0.17 2.67 4.10
CA ILE A 132 -0.35 2.53 5.46
C ILE A 132 -1.78 2.05 5.33
N ASN A 133 -2.01 0.79 5.72
CA ASN A 133 -3.37 0.29 5.89
C ASN A 133 -3.90 0.78 7.24
N THR A 134 -4.81 1.73 7.19
CA THR A 134 -5.32 2.40 8.40
C THR A 134 -6.25 1.51 9.23
N ASN A 135 -6.82 0.46 8.66
CA ASN A 135 -7.67 -0.49 9.41
C ASN A 135 -6.87 -1.33 10.40
N ILE A 136 -5.64 -1.67 10.06
CA ILE A 136 -4.79 -2.55 10.88
C ILE A 136 -3.52 -1.84 11.38
N GLY A 137 -3.31 -0.57 11.01
CA GLY A 137 -2.13 0.21 11.40
C GLY A 137 -0.81 -0.37 10.87
N ALA A 138 -0.86 -1.15 9.79
CA ALA A 138 0.31 -1.82 9.25
C ALA A 138 0.93 -1.05 8.09
N TRP A 139 2.26 -0.99 8.10
CA TRP A 139 3.05 -0.50 6.99
C TRP A 139 3.18 -1.56 5.91
N GLN A 140 3.07 -1.14 4.66
CA GLN A 140 3.09 -2.00 3.48
C GLN A 140 4.16 -1.48 2.51
N PRO A 141 5.41 -1.96 2.64
CA PRO A 141 6.48 -1.56 1.73
C PRO A 141 6.30 -2.22 0.36
N GLY A 142 6.67 -1.50 -0.68
CA GLY A 142 6.57 -1.98 -2.05
C GLY A 142 7.61 -1.39 -2.98
N LEU A 143 7.78 -2.02 -4.13
CA LEU A 143 8.64 -1.59 -5.22
C LEU A 143 7.86 -1.57 -6.51
N MET A 144 8.08 -0.51 -7.31
CA MET A 144 7.37 -0.30 -8.56
C MET A 144 8.35 -0.09 -9.71
N TRP A 145 8.01 -0.64 -10.87
CA TRP A 145 8.82 -0.53 -12.09
C TRP A 145 7.98 -0.65 -13.35
N THR A 146 8.58 -0.33 -14.47
CA THR A 146 7.96 -0.43 -15.79
C THR A 146 8.36 -1.74 -16.46
N ALA A 147 7.40 -2.41 -17.08
CA ALA A 147 7.60 -3.61 -17.88
C ALA A 147 6.75 -3.53 -19.16
N GLY A 148 7.39 -3.12 -20.26
CA GLY A 148 6.67 -2.81 -21.50
C GLY A 148 5.59 -1.75 -21.28
N ASP A 149 4.38 -2.02 -21.73
CA ASP A 149 3.23 -1.12 -21.59
C ASP A 149 2.56 -1.19 -20.20
N SER A 150 3.08 -2.04 -19.33
CA SER A 150 2.54 -2.20 -17.98
C SER A 150 3.41 -1.48 -16.94
N ARG A 151 2.77 -1.13 -15.82
CA ARG A 151 3.45 -0.70 -14.60
C ARG A 151 3.21 -1.75 -13.54
N LEU A 152 4.26 -2.17 -12.89
CA LEU A 152 4.24 -3.23 -11.89
C LEU A 152 4.51 -2.68 -10.51
N LEU A 153 3.92 -3.29 -9.51
CA LEU A 153 4.16 -3.02 -8.10
C LEU A 153 4.18 -4.36 -7.36
N THR A 154 5.18 -4.56 -6.53
CA THR A 154 5.22 -5.66 -5.58
C THR A 154 5.10 -5.11 -4.17
N GLU A 155 4.21 -5.69 -3.38
CA GLU A 155 3.87 -5.21 -2.04
C GLU A 155 3.64 -6.38 -1.08
N TRP A 156 4.01 -6.18 0.19
CA TRP A 156 3.83 -7.17 1.25
C TRP A 156 2.62 -6.85 2.12
N TYR A 157 1.78 -7.88 2.32
CA TYR A 157 0.65 -7.88 3.25
C TYR A 157 0.86 -8.99 4.29
N GLY A 158 1.68 -8.73 5.30
CA GLY A 158 2.10 -9.77 6.24
C GLY A 158 2.81 -10.95 5.53
N PRO A 159 2.28 -12.18 5.60
CA PRO A 159 2.88 -13.34 4.93
C PRO A 159 2.62 -13.39 3.43
N MET A 160 1.67 -12.60 2.94
CA MET A 160 1.27 -12.57 1.54
C MET A 160 2.12 -11.57 0.76
N LEU A 161 2.73 -12.03 -0.33
CA LEU A 161 3.33 -11.16 -1.33
C LEU A 161 2.33 -10.96 -2.47
N VAL A 162 2.12 -9.73 -2.86
CA VAL A 162 1.19 -9.36 -3.93
C VAL A 162 1.96 -8.65 -5.02
N ARG A 163 1.71 -9.04 -6.27
CA ARG A 163 2.21 -8.37 -7.45
C ARG A 163 1.06 -7.76 -8.22
N PHE A 164 1.06 -6.45 -8.28
CA PHE A 164 0.07 -5.67 -9.01
C PHE A 164 0.58 -5.32 -10.40
N ARG A 165 -0.35 -5.23 -11.33
CA ARG A 165 -0.12 -4.77 -12.68
C ARG A 165 -1.16 -3.72 -13.06
N TYR A 166 -0.68 -2.56 -13.47
CA TYR A 166 -1.46 -1.52 -14.13
C TYR A 166 -1.23 -1.69 -15.64
N PHE A 167 -2.28 -1.85 -16.40
CA PHE A 167 -2.19 -2.11 -17.85
C PHE A 167 -3.41 -1.57 -18.58
N ALA A 168 -3.41 -1.65 -19.93
CA ALA A 168 -4.42 -1.00 -20.77
C ALA A 168 -4.59 0.48 -20.41
N ILE A 169 -3.47 1.16 -20.11
CA ILE A 169 -3.43 2.52 -19.61
C ILE A 169 -3.84 3.47 -20.73
N GLN A 170 -4.87 4.29 -20.46
CA GLN A 170 -5.39 5.34 -21.33
C GLN A 170 -5.54 6.62 -20.50
N PRO A 171 -5.74 7.80 -21.12
CA PRO A 171 -5.87 9.06 -20.38
C PRO A 171 -7.00 9.07 -19.34
N ASP A 172 -8.07 8.31 -19.58
CA ASP A 172 -9.31 8.29 -18.78
C ASP A 172 -9.60 6.96 -18.09
N ARG A 173 -8.79 5.93 -18.31
CA ARG A 173 -8.99 4.61 -17.70
C ARG A 173 -7.72 3.78 -17.67
N PHE A 174 -7.70 2.81 -16.75
CA PHE A 174 -6.74 1.72 -16.75
C PHE A 174 -7.34 0.48 -16.07
N LEU A 175 -6.73 -0.67 -16.30
CA LEU A 175 -7.03 -1.91 -15.59
C LEU A 175 -5.94 -2.17 -14.57
N TRP A 176 -6.34 -2.75 -13.44
CA TRP A 176 -5.45 -3.13 -12.37
C TRP A 176 -5.77 -4.56 -11.93
N ARG A 177 -4.75 -5.37 -11.80
CA ARG A 177 -4.84 -6.76 -11.36
C ARG A 177 -3.76 -7.03 -10.34
N ALA A 178 -4.08 -7.91 -9.38
CA ALA A 178 -3.15 -8.38 -8.39
C ALA A 178 -3.07 -9.90 -8.41
N ASP A 179 -1.86 -10.42 -8.52
CA ASP A 179 -1.56 -11.82 -8.27
C ASP A 179 -1.00 -11.95 -6.85
N ALA A 180 -1.40 -12.98 -6.11
CA ALA A 180 -0.94 -13.20 -4.74
C ALA A 180 -0.21 -14.53 -4.58
N THR A 181 0.78 -14.55 -3.68
CA THR A 181 1.45 -15.77 -3.24
C THR A 181 1.55 -15.80 -1.72
N PHE A 182 1.40 -17.00 -1.13
CA PHE A 182 1.53 -17.26 0.31
C PHE A 182 2.73 -18.14 0.63
N ASP A 183 3.45 -18.58 -0.38
CA ASP A 183 4.59 -19.52 -0.30
C ASP A 183 5.88 -18.92 -0.90
N ARG A 184 6.02 -17.60 -0.81
CA ARG A 184 7.18 -16.83 -1.29
C ARG A 184 7.43 -16.95 -2.80
N GLY A 185 6.36 -16.96 -3.59
CA GLY A 185 6.45 -16.94 -5.04
C GLY A 185 6.57 -18.31 -5.71
N LYS A 186 6.48 -19.41 -4.97
CA LYS A 186 6.49 -20.76 -5.56
C LYS A 186 5.20 -21.03 -6.35
N THR A 187 4.06 -20.61 -5.80
CA THR A 187 2.76 -20.66 -6.47
C THR A 187 2.08 -19.30 -6.44
N TRP A 188 1.32 -18.98 -7.50
CA TRP A 188 0.64 -17.70 -7.62
C TRP A 188 -0.84 -17.92 -7.90
N ILE A 189 -1.69 -17.24 -7.12
CA ILE A 189 -3.11 -17.11 -7.39
C ILE A 189 -3.29 -15.92 -8.31
N ARG A 190 -3.67 -16.17 -9.56
CA ARG A 190 -3.86 -15.14 -10.56
C ARG A 190 -5.14 -14.36 -10.32
N ASP A 191 -5.11 -13.06 -10.64
CA ASP A 191 -6.26 -12.16 -10.49
C ASP A 191 -6.90 -12.27 -9.09
N TYR A 192 -6.05 -12.34 -8.05
CA TYR A 192 -6.49 -12.41 -6.66
C TYR A 192 -7.34 -11.20 -6.29
N TRP A 193 -6.95 -10.03 -6.79
CA TRP A 193 -7.75 -8.80 -6.79
C TRP A 193 -7.80 -8.21 -8.19
N THR A 194 -8.95 -7.59 -8.50
CA THR A 194 -9.16 -6.93 -9.80
C THR A 194 -9.81 -5.57 -9.61
N MET A 195 -9.38 -4.59 -10.40
CA MET A 195 -10.05 -3.30 -10.51
C MET A 195 -10.16 -2.85 -11.96
N GLU A 196 -11.29 -2.19 -12.26
CA GLU A 196 -11.45 -1.30 -13.40
C GLU A 196 -11.48 0.14 -12.86
N VAL A 197 -10.69 1.01 -13.46
CA VAL A 197 -10.44 2.35 -12.92
C VAL A 197 -10.72 3.39 -14.00
N HIS A 198 -11.61 4.34 -13.69
CA HIS A 198 -12.03 5.40 -14.58
C HIS A 198 -11.75 6.77 -13.97
N ARG A 199 -11.24 7.70 -14.77
CA ARG A 199 -10.91 9.06 -14.32
C ARG A 199 -12.16 9.89 -14.08
N ILE A 200 -12.20 10.58 -12.93
CA ILE A 200 -13.23 11.59 -12.62
C ILE A 200 -12.71 12.98 -12.96
N SER A 201 -11.47 13.28 -12.56
CA SER A 201 -10.82 14.57 -12.82
C SER A 201 -9.27 14.44 -12.79
N ARG A 202 -8.62 15.43 -13.37
CA ARG A 202 -7.16 15.62 -13.26
C ARG A 202 -6.81 16.54 -12.11
#